data_b02b9b89b15705a4b073ed4aebb04217
#
_entry.id   b02b9b89b15705a4b073ed4aebb04217
#
_cell.length_a   1.000
_cell.length_b   1.000
_cell.length_c   1.000
_cell.angle_alpha   90.00
_cell.angle_beta   90.00
_cell.angle_gamma   90.00
#
_symmetry.space_group_name_H-M   'P 1'
#
loop_
_entity.id
_entity.type
_entity.pdbx_description
1 polymer ?
#
loop_
_entity_poly.entity_id
_entity_poly.type
_entity_poly.pdbx_seq_one_letter_code
_entity_poly.pdbx_strand_id
1 'polypeptide(L)'
;MNRLVFLLPAALLLLLGTVDLQAQVEEEYDSIADNVLFRKEMSGSLIIHSNGWGLEFRTGRNQSIFTKWMFEANLLEMKDSKEIKSINPFFTNTRSYYYGKLNAIYMLRAGAGQQRMLNRKPYFGGVELRLFYSGGLSVAFTKPVYLNIIKLDESTYRYITVTERYDPENHFPDNIYGRASFIKGFNQLKPYPGIYLKTGLNVEFGTINQKPKTVEAGIALDMFAKPVPIM
;
A
#
# COMPACT_ATOMS: atom_id res chain seq x y z
N MET A 1 -7.75 -23.49 -23.91
CA MET A 1 -8.68 -22.37 -23.67
C MET A 1 -8.07 -21.43 -22.64
N ASN A 2 -7.12 -20.54 -22.96
CA ASN A 2 -6.58 -19.52 -21.99
C ASN A 2 -5.71 -18.48 -22.73
N ARG A 3 -6.06 -18.10 -23.95
CA ARG A 3 -5.32 -17.06 -24.70
C ARG A 3 -5.98 -15.66 -24.65
N LEU A 4 -7.16 -15.54 -24.05
CA LEU A 4 -7.91 -14.26 -24.01
C LEU A 4 -7.53 -13.35 -22.83
N VAL A 5 -6.89 -13.89 -21.80
CA VAL A 5 -6.58 -13.10 -20.57
C VAL A 5 -5.37 -12.17 -20.78
N PHE A 6 -4.50 -12.46 -21.76
CA PHE A 6 -3.32 -11.62 -22.04
C PHE A 6 -3.57 -10.47 -23.04
N LEU A 7 -4.72 -10.44 -23.70
CA LEU A 7 -5.04 -9.39 -24.67
C LEU A 7 -5.63 -8.12 -24.04
N LEU A 8 -6.24 -8.22 -22.87
CA LEU A 8 -6.81 -7.06 -22.18
C LEU A 8 -5.75 -6.03 -21.70
N PRO A 9 -4.63 -6.41 -21.08
CA PRO A 9 -3.61 -5.44 -20.69
C PRO A 9 -2.86 -4.85 -21.88
N ALA A 10 -2.70 -5.59 -22.98
CA ALA A 10 -2.07 -5.07 -24.19
C ALA A 10 -2.95 -4.07 -24.94
N ALA A 11 -4.26 -4.25 -24.93
CA ALA A 11 -5.22 -3.29 -25.49
C ALA A 11 -5.31 -2.00 -24.68
N LEU A 12 -5.15 -2.08 -23.35
CA LEU A 12 -5.12 -0.90 -22.46
C LEU A 12 -3.83 -0.07 -22.66
N LEU A 13 -2.72 -0.70 -22.98
CA LEU A 13 -1.45 -0.02 -23.28
C LEU A 13 -1.47 0.68 -24.65
N LEU A 14 -2.20 0.15 -25.63
CA LEU A 14 -2.36 0.75 -26.95
C LEU A 14 -3.30 1.96 -26.95
N LEU A 15 -4.22 2.08 -25.98
CA LEU A 15 -5.07 3.24 -25.77
C LEU A 15 -4.34 4.44 -25.15
N LEU A 16 -3.12 4.25 -24.63
CA LEU A 16 -2.24 5.31 -24.14
C LEU A 16 -1.40 5.96 -25.23
N GLY A 17 -1.56 5.53 -26.49
CA GLY A 17 -0.93 6.12 -27.67
C GLY A 17 -1.55 7.49 -27.95
N THR A 18 -0.77 8.52 -27.69
CA THR A 18 -0.80 9.87 -28.25
C THR A 18 -2.17 10.41 -28.65
N VAL A 19 -2.97 10.78 -27.68
CA VAL A 19 -3.98 11.80 -27.89
C VAL A 19 -3.31 13.13 -27.53
N ASP A 20 -2.87 13.86 -28.55
CA ASP A 20 -2.58 15.29 -28.42
C ASP A 20 -3.91 16.01 -28.16
N LEU A 21 -4.35 16.00 -26.91
CA LEU A 21 -5.41 16.86 -26.43
C LEU A 21 -4.85 18.28 -26.33
N GLN A 22 -4.80 18.96 -27.45
CA GLN A 22 -4.72 20.43 -27.45
C GLN A 22 -6.07 20.97 -26.94
N ALA A 23 -6.23 20.98 -25.62
CA ALA A 23 -7.22 21.85 -25.02
C ALA A 23 -6.76 23.28 -25.27
N GLN A 24 -7.48 23.98 -26.12
CA GLN A 24 -7.34 25.44 -26.24
C GLN A 24 -7.71 26.04 -24.89
N VAL A 25 -6.70 26.34 -24.10
CA VAL A 25 -6.86 27.15 -22.89
C VAL A 25 -6.91 28.59 -23.37
N GLU A 26 -8.07 29.19 -23.36
CA GLU A 26 -8.21 30.63 -23.48
C GLU A 26 -7.41 31.28 -22.34
N GLU A 27 -6.30 31.89 -22.68
CA GLU A 27 -5.44 32.67 -21.78
C GLU A 27 -6.14 33.98 -21.42
N GLU A 28 -6.99 33.97 -20.43
CA GLU A 28 -7.27 35.20 -19.68
C GLU A 28 -6.41 35.21 -18.42
N TYR A 29 -5.24 35.76 -18.57
CA TYR A 29 -4.21 35.83 -17.54
C TYR A 29 -4.54 36.93 -16.54
N ASP A 30 -5.04 36.55 -15.37
CA ASP A 30 -5.00 37.46 -14.21
C ASP A 30 -3.62 37.34 -13.55
N SER A 31 -2.75 38.31 -13.90
CA SER A 31 -1.32 38.36 -13.54
C SER A 31 -1.04 38.47 -12.02
N ILE A 32 -2.05 38.52 -11.18
CA ILE A 32 -1.93 38.63 -9.73
C ILE A 32 -1.85 37.24 -9.06
N ALA A 33 -2.38 36.19 -9.68
CA ALA A 33 -2.37 34.84 -9.13
C ALA A 33 -1.01 34.12 -9.28
N ASP A 34 -0.14 34.60 -10.16
CA ASP A 34 1.14 33.94 -10.45
C ASP A 34 2.22 34.10 -9.35
N ASN A 35 2.02 35.02 -8.41
CA ASN A 35 3.04 35.32 -7.40
C ASN A 35 2.96 34.45 -6.11
N VAL A 36 2.01 33.56 -5.97
CA VAL A 36 1.84 32.71 -4.77
C VAL A 36 1.95 31.22 -5.09
N LEU A 37 2.95 30.84 -5.85
CA LEU A 37 3.29 29.43 -6.01
C LEU A 37 4.10 28.95 -4.80
N PHE A 38 3.48 28.18 -3.92
CA PHE A 38 4.21 27.53 -2.83
C PHE A 38 5.26 26.60 -3.42
N ARG A 39 6.54 26.90 -3.18
CA ARG A 39 7.66 26.12 -3.72
C ARG A 39 7.73 24.70 -3.19
N LYS A 40 7.24 24.48 -1.96
CA LYS A 40 7.29 23.19 -1.28
C LYS A 40 5.92 22.85 -0.71
N GLU A 41 5.52 21.61 -0.86
CA GLU A 41 4.30 21.06 -0.29
C GLU A 41 4.65 19.79 0.47
N MET A 42 3.93 19.54 1.57
CA MET A 42 4.05 18.32 2.34
C MET A 42 2.64 17.77 2.56
N SER A 43 2.46 16.48 2.35
CA SER A 43 1.18 15.81 2.54
C SER A 43 1.36 14.45 3.24
N GLY A 44 0.38 14.10 4.06
CA GLY A 44 0.23 12.77 4.63
C GLY A 44 -1.10 12.20 4.20
N SER A 45 -1.13 10.93 3.83
CA SER A 45 -2.34 10.26 3.35
C SER A 45 -2.47 8.84 3.88
N LEU A 46 -3.72 8.38 3.94
CA LEU A 46 -4.06 7.00 4.19
C LEU A 46 -4.25 6.31 2.84
N ILE A 47 -3.57 5.19 2.66
CA ILE A 47 -3.72 4.35 1.48
C ILE A 47 -4.59 3.16 1.83
N ILE A 48 -5.59 2.88 0.99
CA ILE A 48 -6.36 1.64 1.02
C ILE A 48 -6.10 0.95 -0.31
N HIS A 49 -5.66 -0.29 -0.27
CA HIS A 49 -5.40 -1.08 -1.46
C HIS A 49 -6.07 -2.46 -1.37
N SER A 50 -6.10 -3.22 -2.46
CA SER A 50 -6.81 -4.51 -2.54
C SER A 50 -6.43 -5.50 -1.44
N ASN A 51 -5.19 -5.45 -0.96
CA ASN A 51 -4.63 -6.43 -0.04
C ASN A 51 -4.26 -5.84 1.33
N GLY A 52 -4.80 -4.67 1.69
CA GLY A 52 -4.52 -4.07 2.99
C GLY A 52 -4.63 -2.54 3.01
N TRP A 53 -3.86 -1.93 3.87
CA TRP A 53 -3.84 -0.48 4.06
C TRP A 53 -2.42 0.01 4.37
N GLY A 54 -2.26 1.33 4.34
CA GLY A 54 -0.97 1.92 4.67
C GLY A 54 -1.03 3.41 4.86
N LEU A 55 0.13 3.97 5.14
CA LEU A 55 0.35 5.41 5.30
C LEU A 55 1.33 5.88 4.23
N GLU A 56 1.08 7.06 3.70
CA GLU A 56 1.96 7.73 2.77
C GLU A 56 2.35 9.09 3.32
N PHE A 57 3.62 9.40 3.20
CA PHE A 57 4.16 10.72 3.38
C PHE A 57 4.78 11.18 2.05
N ARG A 58 4.41 12.35 1.61
CA ARG A 58 4.89 12.91 0.36
C ARG A 58 5.37 14.34 0.56
N THR A 59 6.49 14.68 -0.08
CA THR A 59 6.95 16.05 -0.21
C THR A 59 7.07 16.40 -1.69
N GLY A 60 6.52 17.52 -2.08
CA GLY A 60 6.52 18.01 -3.45
C GLY A 60 7.27 19.34 -3.60
N ARG A 61 7.89 19.51 -4.76
CA ARG A 61 8.47 20.78 -5.18
C ARG A 61 7.88 21.17 -6.52
N ASN A 62 7.19 22.30 -6.56
CA ASN A 62 6.62 22.85 -7.78
C ASN A 62 7.75 23.32 -8.69
N GLN A 63 7.82 22.77 -9.90
CA GLN A 63 8.75 23.17 -10.94
C GLN A 63 8.12 24.23 -11.83
N SER A 64 6.83 24.06 -12.13
CA SER A 64 5.99 25.01 -12.86
C SER A 64 4.56 24.91 -12.32
N ILE A 65 3.65 25.73 -12.85
CA ILE A 65 2.21 25.67 -12.53
C ILE A 65 1.63 24.28 -12.88
N PHE A 66 2.13 23.67 -13.96
CA PHE A 66 1.60 22.42 -14.50
C PHE A 66 2.32 21.16 -13.98
N THR A 67 3.52 21.28 -13.45
CA THR A 67 4.38 20.15 -13.14
C THR A 67 4.98 20.28 -11.75
N LYS A 68 4.87 19.22 -10.98
CA LYS A 68 5.41 19.10 -9.63
C LYS A 68 6.25 17.83 -9.51
N TRP A 69 7.49 17.97 -9.04
CA TRP A 69 8.29 16.85 -8.57
C TRP A 69 7.87 16.44 -7.17
N MET A 70 7.83 15.16 -6.91
CA MET A 70 7.49 14.63 -5.60
C MET A 70 8.44 13.52 -5.18
N PHE A 71 8.69 13.47 -3.88
CA PHE A 71 9.32 12.34 -3.20
C PHE A 71 8.29 11.74 -2.27
N GLU A 72 8.19 10.44 -2.25
CA GLU A 72 7.21 9.72 -1.44
C GLU A 72 7.86 8.62 -0.61
N ALA A 73 7.31 8.40 0.58
CA ALA A 73 7.61 7.29 1.45
C ALA A 73 6.30 6.66 1.90
N ASN A 74 6.15 5.35 1.69
CA ASN A 74 4.94 4.61 2.00
C ASN A 74 5.24 3.48 2.96
N LEU A 75 4.41 3.31 3.98
CA LEU A 75 4.41 2.15 4.87
C LEU A 75 3.09 1.41 4.69
N LEU A 76 3.16 0.17 4.23
CA LEU A 76 2.00 -0.63 3.87
C LEU A 76 1.97 -1.93 4.65
N GLU A 77 0.79 -2.38 5.07
CA GLU A 77 0.53 -3.73 5.53
C GLU A 77 -0.11 -4.52 4.39
N MET A 78 0.43 -5.69 4.09
CA MET A 78 -0.13 -6.57 3.06
C MET A 78 -0.63 -7.87 3.66
N LYS A 79 -1.79 -8.30 3.19
CA LYS A 79 -2.44 -9.56 3.54
C LYS A 79 -2.62 -10.41 2.30
N ASP A 80 -2.59 -11.72 2.47
CA ASP A 80 -2.98 -12.63 1.41
C ASP A 80 -4.51 -12.74 1.33
N SER A 81 -5.04 -12.87 0.13
CA SER A 81 -6.49 -13.05 -0.09
C SER A 81 -7.02 -14.37 0.50
N LYS A 82 -6.15 -15.33 0.75
CA LYS A 82 -6.46 -16.63 1.35
C LYS A 82 -6.50 -16.61 2.88
N GLU A 83 -6.14 -15.49 3.53
CA GLU A 83 -6.15 -15.37 4.98
C GLU A 83 -7.58 -15.47 5.54
N ILE A 84 -7.89 -16.61 6.17
CA ILE A 84 -9.16 -16.82 6.86
C ILE A 84 -8.92 -16.75 8.37
N LYS A 85 -9.66 -15.86 9.02
CA LYS A 85 -9.64 -15.70 10.47
C LYS A 85 -10.36 -16.86 11.13
N SER A 86 -9.64 -17.64 11.92
CA SER A 86 -10.14 -18.82 12.63
C SER A 86 -10.10 -18.61 14.13
N ILE A 87 -10.99 -19.29 14.84
CA ILE A 87 -11.03 -19.37 16.31
C ILE A 87 -11.10 -20.85 16.67
N ASN A 88 -10.33 -21.26 17.66
CA ASN A 88 -10.41 -22.65 18.13
C ASN A 88 -11.70 -22.83 18.93
N PRO A 89 -12.62 -23.71 18.52
CA PRO A 89 -13.89 -23.94 19.21
C PRO A 89 -13.78 -24.79 20.48
N PHE A 90 -12.64 -25.47 20.67
CA PHE A 90 -12.46 -26.39 21.79
C PHE A 90 -12.08 -25.72 23.11
N PHE A 91 -11.69 -24.44 23.06
CA PHE A 91 -11.24 -23.72 24.24
C PHE A 91 -11.99 -22.40 24.41
N THR A 92 -12.30 -22.06 25.66
CA THR A 92 -12.89 -20.77 26.01
C THR A 92 -11.82 -19.66 26.05
N ASN A 93 -12.20 -18.42 25.70
CA ASN A 93 -11.32 -17.23 25.72
C ASN A 93 -10.12 -17.30 24.75
N THR A 94 -10.23 -18.03 23.66
CA THR A 94 -9.21 -18.14 22.64
C THR A 94 -9.11 -16.85 21.80
N ARG A 95 -7.90 -16.47 21.44
CA ARG A 95 -7.66 -15.36 20.50
C ARG A 95 -7.70 -15.88 19.06
N SER A 96 -8.45 -15.19 18.21
CA SER A 96 -8.48 -15.53 16.78
C SER A 96 -7.08 -15.47 16.16
N TYR A 97 -6.82 -16.38 15.24
CA TYR A 97 -5.58 -16.52 14.49
C TYR A 97 -5.87 -16.73 13.00
N TYR A 98 -4.85 -16.67 12.16
CA TYR A 98 -4.95 -17.02 10.75
C TYR A 98 -4.25 -18.35 10.51
N TYR A 99 -5.04 -19.36 10.15
CA TYR A 99 -4.49 -20.68 9.85
C TYR A 99 -3.73 -20.65 8.52
N GLY A 100 -2.56 -21.30 8.45
CA GLY A 100 -1.73 -21.33 7.25
C GLY A 100 -0.83 -20.10 7.06
N LYS A 101 -0.97 -19.04 7.87
CA LYS A 101 -0.17 -17.83 7.74
C LYS A 101 1.23 -18.01 8.33
N LEU A 102 2.25 -18.08 7.45
CA LEU A 102 3.66 -18.20 7.85
C LEU A 102 4.24 -16.86 8.32
N ASN A 103 3.97 -15.78 7.58
CA ASN A 103 4.52 -14.47 7.85
C ASN A 103 3.49 -13.35 7.69
N ALA A 104 3.61 -12.31 8.49
CA ALA A 104 2.98 -11.02 8.26
C ALA A 104 3.94 -10.15 7.43
N ILE A 105 3.41 -9.39 6.47
CA ILE A 105 4.23 -8.57 5.57
C ILE A 105 3.96 -7.10 5.82
N TYR A 106 5.06 -6.37 6.01
CA TYR A 106 5.10 -4.91 6.04
C TYR A 106 6.00 -4.44 4.91
N MET A 107 5.54 -3.49 4.14
CA MET A 107 6.28 -2.99 3.00
C MET A 107 6.62 -1.52 3.19
N LEU A 108 7.89 -1.18 3.01
CA LEU A 108 8.38 0.18 2.96
C LEU A 108 8.73 0.50 1.52
N ARG A 109 8.18 1.58 0.98
CA ARG A 109 8.52 2.10 -0.34
C ARG A 109 9.10 3.50 -0.18
N ALA A 110 10.10 3.82 -0.96
CA ALA A 110 10.66 5.16 -1.07
C ALA A 110 11.00 5.45 -2.53
N GLY A 111 10.57 6.57 -3.05
CA GLY A 111 10.79 6.90 -4.44
C GLY A 111 10.52 8.34 -4.80
N ALA A 112 10.68 8.60 -6.08
CA ALA A 112 10.45 9.90 -6.67
C ALA A 112 9.47 9.78 -7.84
N GLY A 113 8.78 10.87 -8.11
CA GLY A 113 7.81 10.92 -9.17
C GLY A 113 7.49 12.33 -9.61
N GLN A 114 6.55 12.41 -10.50
CA GLN A 114 6.08 13.66 -11.03
C GLN A 114 4.55 13.68 -11.06
N GLN A 115 3.98 14.84 -10.77
CA GLN A 115 2.56 15.13 -11.01
C GLN A 115 2.44 16.14 -12.13
N ARG A 116 1.54 15.88 -13.06
CA ARG A 116 1.22 16.78 -14.17
C ARG A 116 -0.25 17.17 -14.09
N MET A 117 -0.52 18.48 -14.12
CA MET A 117 -1.88 19.00 -14.14
C MET A 117 -2.54 18.67 -15.49
N LEU A 118 -3.72 18.09 -15.43
CA LEU A 118 -4.57 17.81 -16.59
C LEU A 118 -5.66 18.87 -16.73
N ASN A 119 -6.25 19.28 -15.60
CA ASN A 119 -7.29 20.30 -15.59
C ASN A 119 -7.09 21.23 -14.38
N ARG A 120 -7.21 22.52 -14.60
CA ARG A 120 -7.12 23.54 -13.55
C ARG A 120 -8.49 23.73 -12.90
N LYS A 121 -8.48 24.03 -11.62
CA LYS A 121 -9.65 24.36 -10.85
C LYS A 121 -10.22 25.70 -11.30
N PRO A 122 -11.49 25.76 -11.71
CA PRO A 122 -12.14 27.02 -12.02
C PRO A 122 -12.28 27.90 -10.77
N TYR A 123 -12.33 29.21 -10.95
CA TYR A 123 -12.31 30.20 -9.88
C TYR A 123 -13.45 30.06 -8.85
N PHE A 124 -14.63 29.61 -9.28
CA PHE A 124 -15.83 29.51 -8.46
C PHE A 124 -16.11 28.13 -7.85
N GLY A 125 -15.11 27.33 -7.66
CA GLY A 125 -15.27 25.96 -7.18
C GLY A 125 -15.06 24.96 -8.32
N GLY A 126 -14.85 23.72 -7.97
CA GLY A 126 -14.53 22.66 -8.90
C GLY A 126 -13.35 21.86 -8.39
N VAL A 127 -12.90 20.92 -9.20
CA VAL A 127 -11.81 20.03 -8.87
C VAL A 127 -10.63 20.25 -9.81
N GLU A 128 -9.42 20.16 -9.25
CA GLU A 128 -8.21 20.09 -10.03
C GLU A 128 -7.85 18.62 -10.25
N LEU A 129 -7.55 18.26 -11.48
CA LEU A 129 -7.17 16.92 -11.84
C LEU A 129 -5.69 16.87 -12.22
N ARG A 130 -4.94 16.00 -11.58
CA ARG A 130 -3.53 15.76 -11.86
C ARG A 130 -3.27 14.29 -12.14
N LEU A 131 -2.48 14.01 -13.15
CA LEU A 131 -1.88 12.70 -13.38
C LEU A 131 -0.59 12.61 -12.56
N PHE A 132 -0.39 11.53 -11.84
CA PHE A 132 0.86 11.26 -11.16
C PHE A 132 1.46 9.93 -11.62
N TYR A 133 2.78 9.89 -11.63
CA TYR A 133 3.55 8.67 -11.81
C TYR A 133 4.80 8.75 -10.94
N SER A 134 5.14 7.66 -10.33
CA SER A 134 6.27 7.53 -9.42
C SER A 134 6.90 6.16 -9.51
N GLY A 135 8.14 6.08 -9.09
CA GLY A 135 8.85 4.82 -9.00
C GLY A 135 10.01 4.93 -8.03
N GLY A 136 10.46 3.79 -7.55
CA GLY A 136 11.53 3.75 -6.59
C GLY A 136 11.81 2.36 -6.05
N LEU A 137 12.41 2.34 -4.87
CA LEU A 137 12.75 1.12 -4.17
C LEU A 137 11.61 0.69 -3.25
N SER A 138 11.37 -0.60 -3.17
CA SER A 138 10.50 -1.21 -2.18
C SER A 138 11.25 -2.28 -1.39
N VAL A 139 10.94 -2.40 -0.11
CA VAL A 139 11.47 -3.47 0.75
C VAL A 139 10.29 -4.08 1.49
N ALA A 140 10.04 -5.35 1.24
CA ALA A 140 9.07 -6.11 2.02
C ALA A 140 9.77 -6.77 3.21
N PHE A 141 9.27 -6.52 4.40
CA PHE A 141 9.71 -7.15 5.63
C PHE A 141 8.74 -8.25 6.00
N THR A 142 9.21 -9.50 6.02
CA THR A 142 8.44 -10.63 6.49
C THR A 142 8.68 -10.84 7.97
N LYS A 143 7.61 -10.81 8.76
CA LYS A 143 7.61 -11.09 10.19
C LYS A 143 7.00 -12.46 10.43
N PRO A 144 7.72 -13.44 11.00
CA PRO A 144 7.17 -14.75 11.29
C PRO A 144 6.00 -14.66 12.26
N VAL A 145 4.98 -15.45 12.00
CA VAL A 145 3.80 -15.54 12.86
C VAL A 145 4.09 -16.49 14.01
N TYR A 146 3.78 -16.03 15.22
CA TYR A 146 3.85 -16.84 16.44
C TYR A 146 2.45 -17.15 16.96
N LEU A 147 2.24 -18.40 17.34
CA LEU A 147 1.01 -18.89 17.92
C LEU A 147 1.25 -19.44 19.33
N ASN A 148 0.23 -19.42 20.12
CA ASN A 148 0.18 -20.11 21.39
C ASN A 148 -0.36 -21.51 21.13
N ILE A 149 0.45 -22.53 21.40
CA ILE A 149 0.15 -23.95 21.14
C ILE A 149 -0.01 -24.64 22.47
N ILE A 150 -0.98 -25.55 22.54
CA ILE A 150 -1.18 -26.41 23.69
C ILE A 150 -0.35 -27.66 23.49
N LYS A 151 0.51 -27.96 24.45
CA LYS A 151 1.32 -29.17 24.49
C LYS A 151 1.14 -29.88 25.82
N LEU A 152 1.18 -31.20 25.78
CA LEU A 152 1.25 -32.02 27.00
C LEU A 152 2.70 -31.98 27.50
N ASP A 153 2.88 -31.50 28.72
CA ASP A 153 4.16 -31.61 29.40
C ASP A 153 4.33 -33.04 29.96
N GLU A 154 5.28 -33.76 29.42
CA GLU A 154 5.55 -35.17 29.79
C GLU A 154 6.00 -35.31 31.26
N SER A 155 6.59 -34.26 31.84
CA SER A 155 7.10 -34.29 33.21
C SER A 155 6.00 -34.13 34.24
N THR A 156 4.97 -33.35 33.94
CA THR A 156 3.89 -33.04 34.89
C THR A 156 2.53 -33.63 34.46
N TYR A 157 2.46 -34.27 33.29
CA TYR A 157 1.19 -34.74 32.67
C TYR A 157 0.10 -33.67 32.61
N ARG A 158 0.48 -32.41 32.43
CA ARG A 158 -0.45 -31.26 32.32
C ARG A 158 -0.33 -30.61 30.97
N TYR A 159 -1.43 -30.04 30.50
CA TYR A 159 -1.42 -29.21 29.31
C TYR A 159 -0.87 -27.84 29.65
N ILE A 160 0.18 -27.43 28.91
CA ILE A 160 0.81 -26.13 29.02
C ILE A 160 0.66 -25.37 27.71
N THR A 161 0.59 -24.05 27.78
CA THR A 161 0.56 -23.19 26.58
C THR A 161 1.97 -22.68 26.32
N VAL A 162 2.51 -23.03 25.14
CA VAL A 162 3.84 -22.62 24.69
C VAL A 162 3.70 -21.70 23.48
N THR A 163 4.46 -20.61 23.46
CA THR A 163 4.47 -19.71 22.31
C THR A 163 5.55 -20.12 21.32
N GLU A 164 5.14 -20.60 20.15
CA GLU A 164 6.04 -21.09 19.12
C GLU A 164 5.80 -20.39 17.79
N ARG A 165 6.82 -20.41 16.90
CA ARG A 165 6.65 -20.00 15.53
C ARG A 165 5.71 -20.97 14.82
N TYR A 166 4.78 -20.43 14.03
CA TYR A 166 3.86 -21.29 13.28
C TYR A 166 4.62 -22.22 12.33
N ASP A 167 4.28 -23.50 12.42
CA ASP A 167 4.79 -24.57 11.57
C ASP A 167 3.60 -25.41 11.06
N PRO A 168 3.35 -25.46 9.74
CA PRO A 168 2.23 -26.19 9.17
C PRO A 168 2.28 -27.72 9.43
N GLU A 169 3.48 -28.27 9.63
CA GLU A 169 3.65 -29.71 9.83
C GLU A 169 3.29 -30.15 11.24
N ASN A 170 3.43 -29.26 12.24
CA ASN A 170 3.29 -29.58 13.66
C ASN A 170 2.10 -28.89 14.33
N HIS A 171 1.52 -27.85 13.70
CA HIS A 171 0.47 -27.04 14.30
C HIS A 171 -0.86 -27.20 13.55
N PHE A 172 -1.79 -27.90 14.16
CA PHE A 172 -3.12 -28.17 13.65
C PHE A 172 -4.19 -27.34 14.39
N PRO A 173 -5.40 -27.18 13.82
CA PRO A 173 -6.46 -26.35 14.42
C PRO A 173 -6.87 -26.78 15.85
N ASP A 174 -6.68 -28.03 16.21
CA ASP A 174 -7.03 -28.62 17.52
C ASP A 174 -6.02 -28.27 18.62
N ASN A 175 -4.72 -28.09 18.27
CA ASN A 175 -3.68 -27.77 19.25
C ASN A 175 -3.36 -26.26 19.33
N ILE A 176 -3.90 -25.43 18.43
CA ILE A 176 -3.68 -23.97 18.44
C ILE A 176 -4.64 -23.30 19.43
N TYR A 177 -4.10 -22.73 20.52
CA TYR A 177 -4.88 -21.93 21.46
C TYR A 177 -5.24 -20.55 20.91
N GLY A 178 -4.37 -19.96 20.07
CA GLY A 178 -4.62 -18.68 19.44
C GLY A 178 -3.35 -17.91 19.08
N ARG A 179 -3.52 -16.68 18.63
CA ARG A 179 -2.37 -15.85 18.26
C ARG A 179 -1.56 -15.42 19.48
N ALA A 180 -0.24 -15.40 19.35
CA ALA A 180 0.68 -14.82 20.31
C ALA A 180 0.65 -13.27 20.29
N SER A 181 1.48 -12.63 21.12
CA SER A 181 1.65 -11.18 21.14
C SER A 181 2.15 -10.66 19.79
N PHE A 182 1.63 -9.50 19.37
CA PHE A 182 2.03 -8.83 18.12
C PHE A 182 3.52 -8.50 18.06
N ILE A 183 4.15 -8.22 19.21
CA ILE A 183 5.58 -7.84 19.30
C ILE A 183 6.50 -9.03 19.00
N LYS A 184 6.04 -10.27 19.22
CA LYS A 184 6.83 -11.47 18.92
C LYS A 184 7.16 -11.56 17.43
N GLY A 185 8.44 -11.82 17.13
CA GLY A 185 8.94 -11.99 15.75
C GLY A 185 9.52 -10.73 15.10
N PHE A 186 9.43 -9.55 15.71
CA PHE A 186 10.04 -8.34 15.14
C PHE A 186 11.57 -8.39 15.04
N ASN A 187 12.24 -9.11 15.94
CA ASN A 187 13.69 -9.34 15.86
C ASN A 187 14.08 -10.39 14.81
N GLN A 188 13.15 -11.00 14.12
CA GLN A 188 13.38 -11.99 13.05
C GLN A 188 12.87 -11.51 11.69
N LEU A 189 12.77 -10.21 11.51
CA LEU A 189 12.37 -9.61 10.23
C LEU A 189 13.38 -9.99 9.14
N LYS A 190 12.86 -10.48 8.02
CA LYS A 190 13.65 -10.76 6.81
C LYS A 190 13.30 -9.74 5.74
N PRO A 191 14.25 -8.94 5.25
CA PRO A 191 14.01 -7.99 4.18
C PRO A 191 14.05 -8.68 2.80
N TYR A 192 13.13 -8.28 1.93
CA TYR A 192 13.06 -8.67 0.53
C TYR A 192 13.10 -7.39 -0.31
N PRO A 193 14.24 -7.07 -0.94
CA PRO A 193 14.37 -5.89 -1.78
C PRO A 193 13.60 -6.05 -3.08
N GLY A 194 13.07 -4.95 -3.56
CA GLY A 194 12.32 -4.87 -4.80
C GLY A 194 12.29 -3.44 -5.33
N ILE A 195 11.54 -3.26 -6.39
CA ILE A 195 11.25 -1.97 -7.02
C ILE A 195 9.74 -1.83 -7.14
N TYR A 196 9.27 -0.59 -7.19
CA TYR A 196 7.87 -0.33 -7.46
C TYR A 196 7.69 0.75 -8.53
N LEU A 197 6.54 0.67 -9.17
CA LEU A 197 6.01 1.71 -10.07
C LEU A 197 4.57 1.98 -9.66
N LYS A 198 4.18 3.25 -9.65
CA LYS A 198 2.85 3.72 -9.26
C LYS A 198 2.39 4.81 -10.23
N THR A 199 1.15 4.74 -10.67
CA THR A 199 0.52 5.76 -11.50
C THR A 199 -0.96 5.88 -11.16
N GLY A 200 -1.52 7.06 -11.36
CA GLY A 200 -2.93 7.30 -11.08
C GLY A 200 -3.33 8.76 -11.24
N LEU A 201 -4.55 9.03 -10.85
CA LEU A 201 -5.16 10.35 -10.88
C LEU A 201 -5.30 10.88 -9.46
N ASN A 202 -4.94 12.14 -9.29
CA ASN A 202 -5.14 12.91 -8.07
C ASN A 202 -6.22 13.94 -8.34
N VAL A 203 -7.24 13.96 -7.52
CA VAL A 203 -8.37 14.89 -7.56
C VAL A 203 -8.28 15.77 -6.33
N GLU A 204 -7.99 17.04 -6.54
CA GLU A 204 -7.92 18.04 -5.48
C GLU A 204 -9.19 18.86 -5.43
N PHE A 205 -9.77 18.96 -4.23
CA PHE A 205 -10.99 19.72 -3.95
C PHE A 205 -10.79 20.61 -2.71
N GLY A 206 -11.62 21.62 -2.58
CA GLY A 206 -11.54 22.63 -1.50
C GLY A 206 -11.39 24.03 -2.06
N THR A 207 -11.44 25.05 -1.21
CA THR A 207 -11.32 26.46 -1.59
C THR A 207 -9.85 26.88 -1.62
N ILE A 208 -9.48 27.84 -2.47
CA ILE A 208 -8.11 28.28 -2.74
C ILE A 208 -7.33 28.68 -1.47
N ASN A 209 -8.02 29.21 -0.45
CA ASN A 209 -7.41 29.67 0.81
C ASN A 209 -7.45 28.66 1.96
N GLN A 210 -7.84 27.40 1.72
CA GLN A 210 -7.89 26.35 2.73
C GLN A 210 -6.84 25.26 2.44
N LYS A 211 -6.52 24.46 3.48
CA LYS A 211 -5.67 23.27 3.27
C LYS A 211 -6.31 22.37 2.20
N PRO A 212 -5.64 22.09 1.09
CA PRO A 212 -6.18 21.26 0.04
C PRO A 212 -6.47 19.86 0.55
N LYS A 213 -7.60 19.31 0.13
CA LYS A 213 -7.98 17.91 0.35
C LYS A 213 -7.91 17.19 -0.97
N THR A 214 -7.29 16.02 -0.98
CA THR A 214 -7.08 15.25 -2.20
C THR A 214 -7.56 13.82 -2.04
N VAL A 215 -8.11 13.28 -3.11
CA VAL A 215 -8.38 11.85 -3.26
C VAL A 215 -7.56 11.36 -4.45
N GLU A 216 -6.86 10.26 -4.27
CA GLU A 216 -6.07 9.62 -5.30
C GLU A 216 -6.61 8.24 -5.62
N ALA A 217 -6.67 7.90 -6.90
CA ALA A 217 -6.97 6.57 -7.39
C ALA A 217 -5.91 6.17 -8.40
N GLY A 218 -5.39 4.94 -8.28
CA GLY A 218 -4.30 4.52 -9.15
C GLY A 218 -3.96 3.04 -9.00
N ILE A 219 -2.91 2.65 -9.71
CA ILE A 219 -2.37 1.30 -9.73
C ILE A 219 -0.92 1.38 -9.28
N ALA A 220 -0.51 0.42 -8.44
CA ALA A 220 0.87 0.23 -8.04
C ALA A 220 1.28 -1.22 -8.32
N LEU A 221 2.48 -1.38 -8.86
CA LEU A 221 3.09 -2.67 -9.15
C LEU A 221 4.40 -2.75 -8.38
N ASP A 222 4.61 -3.86 -7.67
CA ASP A 222 5.84 -4.17 -6.97
C ASP A 222 6.47 -5.43 -7.55
N MET A 223 7.76 -5.38 -7.78
CA MET A 223 8.55 -6.51 -8.24
C MET A 223 9.68 -6.76 -7.24
N PHE A 224 9.72 -7.96 -6.68
CA PHE A 224 10.73 -8.39 -5.72
C PHE A 224 11.74 -9.32 -6.37
N ALA A 225 13.00 -9.24 -5.92
CA ALA A 225 14.07 -10.10 -6.41
C ALA A 225 13.84 -11.60 -6.11
N LYS A 226 13.06 -11.90 -5.07
CA LYS A 226 12.71 -13.27 -4.65
C LYS A 226 11.23 -13.32 -4.26
N PRO A 227 10.56 -14.46 -4.43
CA PRO A 227 9.21 -14.65 -3.92
C PRO A 227 9.14 -14.37 -2.43
N VAL A 228 8.13 -13.60 -2.01
CA VAL A 228 7.90 -13.25 -0.61
C VAL A 228 6.94 -14.28 -0.01
N PRO A 229 7.36 -15.13 0.96
CA PRO A 229 6.51 -16.16 1.52
C PRO A 229 5.51 -15.56 2.50
N ILE A 230 4.22 -15.69 2.20
CA ILE A 230 3.10 -15.24 3.07
C ILE A 230 2.46 -16.43 3.76
N MET A 231 2.12 -17.46 2.96
CA MET A 231 1.45 -18.71 3.38
C MET A 231 2.20 -19.92 2.84
#